data_7165bbf78bc856ff007ac4c642c7b9eb
#
_entry.id   7165bbf78bc856ff007ac4c642c7b9eb
#
_cell.length_a   1.000
_cell.length_b   1.000
_cell.length_c   1.000
_cell.angle_alpha   90.00
_cell.angle_beta   90.00
_cell.angle_gamma   90.00
#
_symmetry.space_group_name_H-M   'P 1'
#
loop_
_entity.id
_entity.type
_entity.pdbx_description
1 polymer ?
#
loop_
_entity_poly.entity_id
_entity_poly.type
_entity_poly.pdbx_seq_one_letter_code
_entity_poly.pdbx_strand_id
1 'polypeptide(L)'
;MNTTNNQQETDITPKLRFPEFQMELGWSNKPLSKLANRITSKNKSGEITRVFTNSASDGVVDQSDYFDREIANKDNLNGYYIIELGDYVYNPRISTTAPVGPISKNKIAKGVMSPLYTVFRFHQTDNDFYEHYFKTNCWHKYMQHVSNSGARHDRMNITNDDFMAMPVPILSPEEQQKIADCLSSIDELIELEEQAIAGLKQHKKGLMQQLFPVVG
;
A
#
# COMPACT_ATOMS: atom_id res chain seq x y z
N MET A 1 -21.08 20.78 34.87
CA MET A 1 -19.64 20.50 34.98
C MET A 1 -19.20 19.93 33.64
N ASN A 2 -18.65 20.80 32.77
CA ASN A 2 -18.14 20.41 31.45
C ASN A 2 -16.75 19.78 31.62
N THR A 3 -16.65 18.49 31.55
CA THR A 3 -15.40 17.80 31.39
C THR A 3 -14.99 17.88 29.92
N THR A 4 -14.24 18.91 29.58
CA THR A 4 -13.49 19.02 28.32
C THR A 4 -12.46 17.89 28.32
N ASN A 5 -12.71 16.85 27.54
CA ASN A 5 -11.71 15.81 27.23
C ASN A 5 -10.63 16.47 26.36
N ASN A 6 -9.61 17.01 27.02
CA ASN A 6 -8.35 17.41 26.39
C ASN A 6 -7.61 16.11 26.01
N GLN A 7 -7.90 15.56 24.82
CA GLN A 7 -6.96 14.64 24.18
C GLN A 7 -5.69 15.47 23.92
N GLN A 8 -4.68 15.26 24.73
CA GLN A 8 -3.32 15.73 24.44
C GLN A 8 -2.96 15.16 23.07
N GLU A 9 -2.96 16.02 22.04
CA GLU A 9 -2.30 15.73 20.78
C GLU A 9 -0.84 15.47 21.13
N THR A 10 -0.44 14.21 21.09
CA THR A 10 0.97 13.84 21.33
C THR A 10 1.77 14.36 20.15
N ASP A 11 2.57 15.39 20.42
CA ASP A 11 3.51 15.97 19.48
C ASP A 11 4.58 14.90 19.14
N ILE A 12 4.50 14.35 17.93
CA ILE A 12 5.42 13.31 17.47
C ILE A 12 6.44 13.97 16.55
N THR A 13 7.70 14.01 16.99
CA THR A 13 8.79 14.52 16.17
C THR A 13 9.59 13.35 15.60
N PRO A 14 9.76 13.23 14.26
CA PRO A 14 10.59 12.21 13.66
C PRO A 14 12.07 12.42 14.03
N LYS A 15 12.85 11.33 14.09
CA LYS A 15 14.29 11.41 14.39
C LYS A 15 15.08 12.19 13.34
N LEU A 16 14.63 12.15 12.09
CA LEU A 16 15.20 12.90 10.98
C LEU A 16 14.09 13.76 10.38
N ARG A 17 14.33 15.06 10.26
CA ARG A 17 13.40 16.02 9.69
C ARG A 17 14.17 17.00 8.80
N PHE A 18 13.60 17.38 7.69
CA PHE A 18 14.19 18.36 6.81
C PHE A 18 14.43 19.69 7.55
N PRO A 19 15.55 20.38 7.29
CA PRO A 19 15.91 21.59 8.05
C PRO A 19 14.81 22.65 8.08
N GLU A 20 14.10 22.83 6.97
CA GLU A 20 13.03 23.82 6.82
C GLU A 20 11.83 23.58 7.75
N PHE A 21 11.60 22.34 8.20
CA PHE A 21 10.47 21.99 9.07
C PHE A 21 10.87 21.76 10.54
N GLN A 22 12.15 21.85 10.90
CA GLN A 22 12.63 21.54 12.26
C GLN A 22 12.01 22.45 13.33
N MET A 23 11.66 23.68 12.96
CA MET A 23 11.04 24.66 13.86
C MET A 23 9.50 24.62 13.82
N GLU A 24 8.89 23.80 12.96
CA GLU A 24 7.45 23.63 12.93
C GLU A 24 6.98 22.72 14.06
N LEU A 25 5.67 22.78 14.35
CA LEU A 25 5.02 21.83 15.28
C LEU A 25 5.29 20.39 14.84
N GLY A 26 5.42 19.52 15.80
CA GLY A 26 5.54 18.10 15.51
C GLY A 26 4.28 17.51 14.85
N TRP A 27 4.36 16.26 14.48
CA TRP A 27 3.25 15.56 13.85
C TRP A 27 2.20 15.18 14.88
N SER A 28 0.95 15.16 14.47
CA SER A 28 -0.16 14.62 15.24
C SER A 28 -0.71 13.35 14.58
N ASN A 29 -1.59 12.63 15.26
CA ASN A 29 -2.27 11.47 14.69
C ASN A 29 -3.76 11.72 14.57
N LYS A 30 -4.37 11.28 13.45
CA LYS A 30 -5.83 11.21 13.31
C LYS A 30 -6.25 9.82 12.84
N PRO A 31 -7.48 9.38 13.19
CA PRO A 31 -8.03 8.17 12.61
C PRO A 31 -8.07 8.25 11.09
N LEU A 32 -7.74 7.15 10.41
CA LEU A 32 -7.77 7.07 8.94
C LEU A 32 -9.12 7.52 8.37
N SER A 33 -10.23 7.25 9.06
CA SER A 33 -11.58 7.70 8.69
C SER A 33 -11.76 9.23 8.59
N LYS A 34 -10.83 10.02 9.14
CA LYS A 34 -10.83 11.47 8.98
C LYS A 34 -10.15 11.93 7.68
N LEU A 35 -9.37 11.07 7.06
CA LEU A 35 -8.58 11.38 5.86
C LEU A 35 -9.04 10.62 4.63
N ALA A 36 -9.73 9.48 4.82
CA ALA A 36 -10.10 8.58 3.75
C ALA A 36 -11.48 7.99 3.98
N ASN A 37 -12.14 7.65 2.89
CA ASN A 37 -13.40 6.90 2.89
C ASN A 37 -13.16 5.48 2.41
N ARG A 38 -13.86 4.54 3.01
CA ARG A 38 -13.90 3.17 2.53
C ARG A 38 -14.69 3.09 1.22
N ILE A 39 -14.16 2.35 0.24
CA ILE A 39 -14.81 2.11 -1.05
C ILE A 39 -15.52 0.76 -0.99
N THR A 40 -16.82 0.79 -1.24
CA THR A 40 -17.68 -0.40 -1.22
C THR A 40 -18.55 -0.54 -2.48
N SER A 41 -18.30 0.31 -3.49
CA SER A 41 -18.99 0.27 -4.77
C SER A 41 -18.70 -1.05 -5.49
N LYS A 42 -19.73 -1.80 -5.83
CA LYS A 42 -19.62 -3.10 -6.46
C LYS A 42 -19.80 -3.03 -7.98
N ASN A 43 -19.14 -3.92 -8.69
CA ASN A 43 -19.24 -4.10 -10.14
C ASN A 43 -20.56 -4.82 -10.56
N LYS A 44 -21.70 -4.24 -10.19
CA LYS A 44 -23.02 -4.89 -10.35
C LYS A 44 -23.34 -5.26 -11.79
N SER A 45 -22.89 -4.46 -12.76
CA SER A 45 -23.11 -4.72 -14.19
C SER A 45 -22.18 -5.80 -14.76
N GLY A 46 -21.10 -6.14 -14.06
CA GLY A 46 -20.08 -7.06 -14.56
C GLY A 46 -19.21 -6.51 -15.70
N GLU A 47 -19.36 -5.22 -16.05
CA GLU A 47 -18.67 -4.59 -17.19
C GLU A 47 -17.15 -4.49 -16.99
N ILE A 48 -16.69 -4.36 -15.74
CA ILE A 48 -15.27 -4.27 -15.44
C ILE A 48 -14.75 -5.68 -15.23
N THR A 49 -13.86 -6.13 -16.12
CA THR A 49 -13.30 -7.48 -16.12
C THR A 49 -11.86 -7.57 -15.68
N ARG A 50 -11.17 -6.41 -15.57
CA ARG A 50 -9.78 -6.36 -15.10
C ARG A 50 -9.73 -6.56 -13.60
N VAL A 51 -9.12 -7.66 -13.15
CA VAL A 51 -9.06 -8.05 -11.75
C VAL A 51 -7.67 -7.80 -11.19
N PHE A 52 -7.60 -7.14 -10.04
CA PHE A 52 -6.36 -6.89 -9.33
C PHE A 52 -6.25 -7.74 -8.06
N THR A 53 -5.02 -7.95 -7.62
CA THR A 53 -4.67 -8.47 -6.30
C THR A 53 -3.67 -7.55 -5.63
N ASN A 54 -3.52 -7.65 -4.30
CA ASN A 54 -2.49 -6.90 -3.57
C ASN A 54 -1.46 -7.89 -3.02
N SER A 55 -0.28 -7.90 -3.67
CA SER A 55 0.90 -8.66 -3.29
C SER A 55 1.66 -7.97 -2.16
N ALA A 56 2.32 -8.74 -1.31
CA ALA A 56 3.18 -8.19 -0.25
C ALA A 56 4.50 -7.63 -0.78
N SER A 57 4.97 -8.10 -1.95
CA SER A 57 6.21 -7.64 -2.60
C SER A 57 5.96 -6.58 -3.68
N ASP A 58 4.93 -6.79 -4.50
CA ASP A 58 4.74 -6.02 -5.74
C ASP A 58 3.59 -5.01 -5.64
N GLY A 59 2.90 -4.97 -4.48
CA GLY A 59 1.76 -4.09 -4.28
C GLY A 59 0.53 -4.53 -5.10
N VAL A 60 -0.23 -3.57 -5.61
CA VAL A 60 -1.38 -3.86 -6.49
C VAL A 60 -0.89 -4.26 -7.87
N VAL A 61 -1.26 -5.46 -8.32
CA VAL A 61 -0.87 -6.03 -9.61
C VAL A 61 -2.09 -6.68 -10.30
N ASP A 62 -2.00 -6.87 -11.61
CA ASP A 62 -2.99 -7.67 -12.34
C ASP A 62 -2.99 -9.10 -11.81
N GLN A 63 -4.16 -9.65 -11.56
CA GLN A 63 -4.28 -11.00 -11.03
C GLN A 63 -3.82 -12.05 -12.05
N SER A 64 -4.02 -11.81 -13.35
CA SER A 64 -3.56 -12.67 -14.44
C SER A 64 -2.04 -12.78 -14.53
N ASP A 65 -1.34 -11.70 -14.21
CA ASP A 65 0.13 -11.65 -14.30
C ASP A 65 0.80 -12.25 -13.04
N TYR A 66 0.05 -12.22 -11.93
CA TYR A 66 0.56 -12.70 -10.63
C TYR A 66 0.33 -14.20 -10.39
N PHE A 67 -0.70 -14.77 -10.98
CA PHE A 67 -1.05 -16.19 -10.82
C PHE A 67 -1.08 -16.90 -12.16
N ASP A 68 -0.39 -18.04 -12.27
CA ASP A 68 -0.42 -18.92 -13.46
C ASP A 68 -1.82 -19.50 -13.77
N ARG A 69 -2.82 -19.22 -12.95
CA ARG A 69 -4.21 -19.66 -13.12
C ARG A 69 -5.16 -18.51 -12.86
N GLU A 70 -6.21 -18.39 -13.68
CA GLU A 70 -7.33 -17.48 -13.39
C GLU A 70 -8.03 -17.93 -12.09
N ILE A 71 -7.76 -17.21 -11.01
CA ILE A 71 -8.38 -17.49 -9.69
C ILE A 71 -9.78 -16.85 -9.62
N ALA A 72 -9.98 -15.72 -10.28
CA ALA A 72 -11.28 -15.08 -10.38
C ALA A 72 -12.09 -15.76 -11.48
N ASN A 73 -13.18 -16.39 -11.12
CA ASN A 73 -14.17 -16.82 -12.10
C ASN A 73 -14.82 -15.56 -12.70
N LYS A 74 -14.64 -15.33 -14.01
CA LYS A 74 -15.19 -14.16 -14.75
C LYS A 74 -16.71 -14.03 -14.56
N ASP A 75 -17.40 -15.13 -14.28
CA ASP A 75 -18.85 -15.15 -14.08
C ASP A 75 -19.30 -14.59 -12.71
N ASN A 76 -18.38 -14.28 -11.80
CA ASN A 76 -18.71 -13.86 -10.43
C ASN A 76 -18.03 -12.54 -9.97
N LEU A 77 -17.77 -11.63 -10.90
CA LEU A 77 -17.17 -10.32 -10.57
C LEU A 77 -18.18 -9.28 -10.06
N ASN A 78 -19.48 -9.58 -10.09
CA ASN A 78 -20.54 -8.65 -9.67
C ASN A 78 -20.48 -8.26 -8.19
N GLY A 79 -19.87 -9.12 -7.36
CA GLY A 79 -19.65 -8.89 -5.95
C GLY A 79 -18.36 -8.12 -5.62
N TYR A 80 -17.46 -7.93 -6.60
CA TYR A 80 -16.15 -7.30 -6.42
C TYR A 80 -16.29 -5.79 -6.27
N TYR A 81 -15.38 -5.19 -5.50
CA TYR A 81 -15.31 -3.73 -5.38
C TYR A 81 -14.64 -3.12 -6.60
N ILE A 82 -15.19 -2.00 -7.07
CA ILE A 82 -14.57 -1.18 -8.12
C ILE A 82 -13.49 -0.35 -7.46
N ILE A 83 -12.26 -0.44 -7.99
CA ILE A 83 -11.14 0.41 -7.57
C ILE A 83 -10.70 1.31 -8.72
N GLU A 84 -10.27 2.51 -8.36
CA GLU A 84 -9.75 3.52 -9.29
C GLU A 84 -8.24 3.72 -9.07
N LEU A 85 -7.60 4.38 -10.03
CA LEU A 85 -6.23 4.84 -9.86
C LEU A 85 -6.13 5.73 -8.61
N GLY A 86 -5.12 5.49 -7.76
CA GLY A 86 -4.90 6.22 -6.53
C GLY A 86 -5.62 5.66 -5.29
N ASP A 87 -6.51 4.67 -5.44
CA ASP A 87 -7.10 3.96 -4.31
C ASP A 87 -6.07 3.12 -3.57
N TYR A 88 -6.27 2.97 -2.27
CA TYR A 88 -5.44 2.10 -1.42
C TYR A 88 -6.17 0.80 -1.12
N VAL A 89 -5.40 -0.28 -1.06
CA VAL A 89 -5.89 -1.63 -0.83
C VAL A 89 -5.15 -2.27 0.33
N TYR A 90 -5.88 -2.67 1.35
CA TYR A 90 -5.36 -3.51 2.42
C TYR A 90 -5.71 -4.98 2.16
N ASN A 91 -4.70 -5.85 2.15
CA ASN A 91 -4.87 -7.29 2.10
C ASN A 91 -4.64 -7.86 3.51
N PRO A 92 -5.66 -8.47 4.15
CA PRO A 92 -5.50 -9.00 5.51
C PRO A 92 -4.59 -10.25 5.58
N ARG A 93 -4.17 -10.81 4.46
CA ARG A 93 -3.30 -11.99 4.45
C ARG A 93 -1.90 -11.65 4.96
N ILE A 94 -1.46 -12.38 5.98
CA ILE A 94 -0.14 -12.21 6.57
C ILE A 94 0.91 -13.04 5.83
N SER A 95 2.14 -12.55 5.82
CA SER A 95 3.31 -13.25 5.30
C SER A 95 4.54 -12.84 6.10
N THR A 96 5.68 -13.47 5.83
CA THR A 96 6.95 -13.09 6.46
C THR A 96 7.31 -11.63 6.17
N THR A 97 7.03 -11.14 4.97
CA THR A 97 7.32 -9.76 4.55
C THR A 97 6.22 -8.76 4.95
N ALA A 98 4.99 -9.24 5.21
CA ALA A 98 3.86 -8.42 5.61
C ALA A 98 3.13 -9.06 6.80
N PRO A 99 3.68 -8.93 8.02
CA PRO A 99 3.19 -9.63 9.22
C PRO A 99 1.79 -9.18 9.70
N VAL A 100 1.29 -8.07 9.22
CA VAL A 100 -0.09 -7.58 9.45
C VAL A 100 -0.88 -7.43 8.15
N GLY A 101 -0.35 -7.96 7.04
CA GLY A 101 -0.88 -7.76 5.69
C GLY A 101 -0.40 -6.43 5.07
N PRO A 102 -0.27 -6.36 3.74
CA PRO A 102 0.19 -5.16 3.06
C PRO A 102 -0.93 -4.15 2.83
N ILE A 103 -0.57 -2.85 2.85
CA ILE A 103 -1.38 -1.76 2.31
C ILE A 103 -0.61 -1.16 1.13
N SER A 104 -1.25 -1.10 -0.05
CA SER A 104 -0.60 -0.60 -1.27
C SER A 104 -1.53 0.34 -2.04
N LYS A 105 -0.95 1.32 -2.72
CA LYS A 105 -1.66 2.24 -3.61
C LYS A 105 -1.85 1.61 -4.99
N ASN A 106 -3.04 1.74 -5.57
CA ASN A 106 -3.28 1.33 -6.95
C ASN A 106 -2.68 2.37 -7.92
N LYS A 107 -1.59 2.01 -8.56
CA LYS A 107 -0.87 2.82 -9.56
C LYS A 107 -1.13 2.36 -11.00
N ILE A 108 -2.03 1.40 -11.21
CA ILE A 108 -2.21 0.76 -12.51
C ILE A 108 -3.36 1.42 -13.28
N ALA A 109 -4.59 1.19 -12.87
CA ALA A 109 -5.79 1.66 -13.57
C ALA A 109 -7.07 1.38 -12.76
N LYS A 110 -8.21 1.69 -13.37
CA LYS A 110 -9.52 1.22 -12.93
C LYS A 110 -9.64 -0.30 -13.13
N GLY A 111 -10.19 -0.98 -12.13
CA GLY A 111 -10.42 -2.42 -12.16
C GLY A 111 -11.32 -2.87 -11.02
N VAL A 112 -11.29 -4.16 -10.73
CA VAL A 112 -12.05 -4.75 -9.62
C VAL A 112 -11.15 -5.53 -8.67
N MET A 113 -11.53 -5.52 -7.41
CA MET A 113 -10.82 -6.16 -6.30
C MET A 113 -11.76 -7.04 -5.49
N SER A 114 -11.27 -8.20 -5.07
CA SER A 114 -12.04 -9.12 -4.20
C SER A 114 -12.53 -8.41 -2.94
N PRO A 115 -13.77 -8.65 -2.49
CA PRO A 115 -14.32 -8.09 -1.26
C PRO A 115 -13.64 -8.60 0.02
N LEU A 116 -12.69 -9.52 -0.10
CA LEU A 116 -11.81 -9.92 1.01
C LEU A 116 -10.80 -8.83 1.39
N TYR A 117 -10.56 -7.87 0.49
CA TYR A 117 -9.68 -6.73 0.73
C TYR A 117 -10.48 -5.54 1.26
N THR A 118 -9.82 -4.66 1.99
CA THR A 118 -10.37 -3.34 2.34
C THR A 118 -9.83 -2.31 1.37
N VAL A 119 -10.72 -1.71 0.60
CA VAL A 119 -10.39 -0.62 -0.33
C VAL A 119 -10.77 0.71 0.29
N PHE A 120 -9.88 1.70 0.23
CA PHE A 120 -10.15 3.04 0.73
C PHE A 120 -9.50 4.10 -0.15
N ARG A 121 -10.07 5.31 -0.14
CA ARG A 121 -9.65 6.45 -0.94
C ARG A 121 -9.42 7.64 -0.04
N PHE A 122 -8.25 8.25 -0.12
CA PHE A 122 -7.99 9.52 0.55
C PHE A 122 -8.85 10.64 -0.05
N HIS A 123 -9.21 11.62 0.79
CA HIS A 123 -9.96 12.80 0.35
C HIS A 123 -9.10 13.71 -0.52
N GLN A 124 -7.80 13.77 -0.25
CA GLN A 124 -6.81 14.54 -1.02
C GLN A 124 -6.15 13.63 -2.06
N THR A 125 -5.86 14.17 -3.23
CA THR A 125 -5.15 13.48 -4.32
C THR A 125 -3.66 13.36 -4.02
N ASP A 126 -3.08 14.38 -3.41
CA ASP A 126 -1.66 14.44 -3.07
C ASP A 126 -1.43 13.67 -1.76
N ASN A 127 -1.32 12.36 -1.89
CA ASN A 127 -1.29 11.43 -0.76
C ASN A 127 -0.15 10.40 -0.86
N ASP A 128 0.88 10.67 -1.67
CA ASP A 128 2.04 9.76 -1.87
C ASP A 128 2.85 9.57 -0.59
N PHE A 129 2.82 10.54 0.33
CA PHE A 129 3.37 10.38 1.68
C PHE A 129 2.83 9.11 2.37
N TYR A 130 1.53 8.85 2.27
CA TYR A 130 0.92 7.67 2.90
C TYR A 130 1.30 6.36 2.20
N GLU A 131 1.65 6.38 0.92
CA GLU A 131 2.20 5.21 0.24
C GLU A 131 3.51 4.78 0.91
N HIS A 132 4.42 5.73 1.16
CA HIS A 132 5.67 5.46 1.88
C HIS A 132 5.42 5.11 3.35
N TYR A 133 4.50 5.81 4.02
CA TYR A 133 4.14 5.49 5.40
C TYR A 133 3.68 4.04 5.56
N PHE A 134 2.84 3.54 4.68
CA PHE A 134 2.35 2.16 4.74
C PHE A 134 3.39 1.09 4.38
N LYS A 135 4.51 1.47 3.77
CA LYS A 135 5.69 0.59 3.61
C LYS A 135 6.48 0.43 4.93
N THR A 136 6.23 1.27 5.95
CA THR A 136 6.86 1.17 7.28
C THR A 136 6.13 0.19 8.19
N ASN A 137 6.68 -0.05 9.37
CA ASN A 137 6.01 -0.83 10.42
C ASN A 137 5.34 0.03 11.51
N CYS A 138 5.25 1.34 11.32
CA CYS A 138 4.74 2.28 12.32
C CYS A 138 3.27 2.01 12.72
N TRP A 139 2.47 1.47 11.81
CA TRP A 139 1.06 1.12 11.99
C TRP A 139 0.82 -0.33 12.44
N HIS A 140 1.85 -1.20 12.39
CA HIS A 140 1.71 -2.64 12.67
C HIS A 140 1.25 -2.92 14.09
N LYS A 141 1.79 -2.20 15.08
CA LYS A 141 1.43 -2.41 16.49
C LYS A 141 -0.07 -2.15 16.76
N TYR A 142 -0.64 -1.14 16.10
CA TYR A 142 -2.07 -0.87 16.17
C TYR A 142 -2.87 -2.04 15.58
N MET A 143 -2.52 -2.49 14.38
CA MET A 143 -3.20 -3.60 13.70
C MET A 143 -3.17 -4.90 14.52
N GLN A 144 -2.02 -5.19 15.14
CA GLN A 144 -1.88 -6.35 16.04
C GLN A 144 -2.77 -6.22 17.27
N HIS A 145 -2.89 -5.01 17.82
CA HIS A 145 -3.71 -4.76 19.02
C HIS A 145 -5.21 -4.92 18.75
N VAL A 146 -5.70 -4.45 17.62
CA VAL A 146 -7.13 -4.51 17.27
C VAL A 146 -7.54 -5.81 16.58
N SER A 147 -6.56 -6.65 16.21
CA SER A 147 -6.85 -7.94 15.59
C SER A 147 -7.44 -8.91 16.60
N ASN A 148 -8.62 -9.43 16.29
CA ASN A 148 -9.24 -10.47 17.08
C ASN A 148 -8.62 -11.85 16.78
N SER A 149 -8.57 -12.72 17.80
CA SER A 149 -8.17 -14.11 17.62
C SER A 149 -9.20 -14.82 16.74
N GLY A 150 -8.89 -15.00 15.47
CA GLY A 150 -9.74 -15.71 14.53
C GLY A 150 -9.30 -17.16 14.34
N ALA A 151 -10.20 -17.99 13.80
CA ALA A 151 -9.91 -19.40 13.49
C ALA A 151 -8.89 -19.60 12.35
N ARG A 152 -8.48 -18.51 11.65
CA ARG A 152 -7.51 -18.55 10.56
C ARG A 152 -6.22 -17.87 10.98
N HIS A 153 -5.14 -18.64 10.99
CA HIS A 153 -3.81 -18.16 11.37
C HIS A 153 -3.06 -17.43 10.23
N ASP A 154 -3.61 -17.45 9.00
CA ASP A 154 -3.01 -16.83 7.80
C ASP A 154 -3.52 -15.42 7.50
N ARG A 155 -4.40 -14.89 8.34
CA ARG A 155 -5.05 -13.58 8.11
C ARG A 155 -5.28 -12.81 9.40
N MET A 156 -5.16 -11.49 9.29
CA MET A 156 -5.65 -10.57 10.32
C MET A 156 -7.19 -10.57 10.32
N ASN A 157 -7.78 -10.64 11.50
CA ASN A 157 -9.22 -10.53 11.70
C ASN A 157 -9.54 -9.18 12.34
N ILE A 158 -9.71 -8.16 11.51
CA ILE A 158 -9.91 -6.78 11.93
C ILE A 158 -11.25 -6.30 11.36
N THR A 159 -12.05 -5.65 12.19
CA THR A 159 -13.29 -5.03 11.71
C THR A 159 -12.98 -3.82 10.82
N ASN A 160 -13.92 -3.46 9.96
CA ASN A 160 -13.73 -2.28 9.11
C ASN A 160 -13.63 -0.99 9.94
N ASP A 161 -14.38 -0.91 11.04
CA ASP A 161 -14.38 0.26 11.93
C ASP A 161 -13.03 0.38 12.64
N ASP A 162 -12.49 -0.74 13.16
CA ASP A 162 -11.16 -0.76 13.77
C ASP A 162 -10.07 -0.41 12.73
N PHE A 163 -10.18 -0.93 11.48
CA PHE A 163 -9.26 -0.56 10.42
C PHE A 163 -9.31 0.94 10.12
N MET A 164 -10.49 1.52 9.98
CA MET A 164 -10.66 2.95 9.69
C MET A 164 -10.38 3.86 10.90
N ALA A 165 -10.34 3.30 12.11
CA ALA A 165 -9.91 4.00 13.32
C ALA A 165 -8.38 4.03 13.49
N MET A 166 -7.62 3.36 12.61
CA MET A 166 -6.16 3.34 12.66
C MET A 166 -5.58 4.76 12.71
N PRO A 167 -4.74 5.07 13.72
CA PRO A 167 -4.08 6.38 13.79
C PRO A 167 -3.03 6.49 12.70
N VAL A 168 -3.12 7.55 11.90
CA VAL A 168 -2.16 7.89 10.85
C VAL A 168 -1.61 9.29 11.07
N PRO A 169 -0.34 9.55 10.73
CA PRO A 169 0.31 10.83 10.99
C PRO A 169 -0.28 11.94 10.14
N ILE A 170 -0.39 13.13 10.76
CA ILE A 170 -0.78 14.39 10.14
C ILE A 170 0.36 15.37 10.33
N LEU A 171 0.78 15.98 9.23
CA LEU A 171 1.79 17.01 9.16
C LEU A 171 1.41 18.00 8.06
N SER A 172 2.16 19.09 7.90
CA SER A 172 1.88 20.08 6.86
C SER A 172 1.91 19.45 5.45
N PRO A 173 1.07 19.91 4.50
CA PRO A 173 1.09 19.40 3.13
C PRO A 173 2.46 19.52 2.47
N GLU A 174 3.17 20.61 2.76
CA GLU A 174 4.51 20.92 2.24
C GLU A 174 5.53 19.88 2.73
N GLU A 175 5.48 19.51 4.01
CA GLU A 175 6.35 18.49 4.57
C GLU A 175 5.99 17.09 4.03
N GLN A 176 4.69 16.78 3.89
CA GLN A 176 4.23 15.52 3.25
C GLN A 176 4.81 15.39 1.85
N GLN A 177 4.68 16.45 1.03
CA GLN A 177 5.18 16.45 -0.35
C GLN A 177 6.71 16.29 -0.38
N LYS A 178 7.42 17.03 0.46
CA LYS A 178 8.89 16.97 0.53
C LYS A 178 9.39 15.55 0.87
N ILE A 179 8.73 14.88 1.81
CA ILE A 179 9.06 13.50 2.20
C ILE A 179 8.74 12.55 1.04
N ALA A 180 7.57 12.69 0.43
CA ALA A 180 7.16 11.86 -0.69
C ALA A 180 8.12 12.00 -1.88
N ASP A 181 8.47 13.23 -2.28
CA ASP A 181 9.41 13.50 -3.39
C ASP A 181 10.79 12.90 -3.12
N CYS A 182 11.31 13.08 -1.90
CA CYS A 182 12.59 12.52 -1.51
C CYS A 182 12.62 10.99 -1.59
N LEU A 183 11.60 10.31 -1.06
CA LEU A 183 11.55 8.86 -1.06
C LEU A 183 11.25 8.30 -2.45
N SER A 184 10.38 8.95 -3.21
CA SER A 184 10.07 8.55 -4.59
C SER A 184 11.28 8.68 -5.51
N SER A 185 12.09 9.75 -5.37
CA SER A 185 13.32 9.90 -6.15
C SER A 185 14.35 8.82 -5.85
N ILE A 186 14.39 8.31 -4.62
CA ILE A 186 15.23 7.18 -4.25
C ILE A 186 14.68 5.87 -4.85
N ASP A 187 13.36 5.65 -4.78
CA ASP A 187 12.71 4.48 -5.40
C ASP A 187 12.99 4.45 -6.92
N GLU A 188 12.88 5.60 -7.62
CA GLU A 188 13.22 5.73 -9.06
C GLU A 188 14.69 5.40 -9.34
N LEU A 189 15.62 5.88 -8.51
CA LEU A 189 17.04 5.57 -8.67
C LEU A 189 17.30 4.07 -8.48
N ILE A 190 16.67 3.44 -7.48
CA ILE A 190 16.79 2.00 -7.26
C ILE A 190 16.30 1.22 -8.49
N GLU A 191 15.16 1.60 -9.05
CA GLU A 191 14.60 0.96 -10.25
C GLU A 191 15.55 1.08 -11.47
N LEU A 192 16.13 2.26 -11.68
CA LEU A 192 17.11 2.48 -12.78
C LEU A 192 18.37 1.61 -12.62
N GLU A 193 18.88 1.50 -11.39
CA GLU A 193 20.05 0.66 -11.10
C GLU A 193 19.73 -0.83 -11.28
N GLU A 194 18.54 -1.29 -10.89
CA GLU A 194 18.10 -2.66 -11.11
C GLU A 194 17.99 -2.99 -12.60
N GLN A 195 17.44 -2.08 -13.40
CA GLN A 195 17.40 -2.21 -14.87
C GLN A 195 18.81 -2.27 -15.48
N ALA A 196 19.74 -1.42 -15.03
CA ALA A 196 21.13 -1.44 -15.48
C ALA A 196 21.81 -2.76 -15.14
N ILE A 197 21.62 -3.29 -13.92
CA ILE A 197 22.14 -4.58 -13.50
C ILE A 197 21.56 -5.71 -14.36
N ALA A 198 20.26 -5.69 -14.64
CA ALA A 198 19.62 -6.69 -15.50
C ALA A 198 20.21 -6.67 -16.93
N GLY A 199 20.42 -5.48 -17.51
CA GLY A 199 21.06 -5.29 -18.81
C GLY A 199 22.48 -5.84 -18.86
N LEU A 200 23.29 -5.54 -17.83
CA LEU A 200 24.65 -6.07 -17.72
C LEU A 200 24.69 -7.60 -17.58
N LYS A 201 23.77 -8.18 -16.83
CA LYS A 201 23.63 -9.65 -16.72
C LYS A 201 23.30 -10.29 -18.07
N GLN A 202 22.40 -9.69 -18.83
CA GLN A 202 22.05 -10.15 -20.18
C GLN A 202 23.23 -10.03 -21.15
N HIS A 203 23.90 -8.88 -21.11
CA HIS A 203 25.11 -8.67 -21.96
C HIS A 203 26.20 -9.68 -21.64
N LYS A 204 26.51 -9.90 -20.34
CA LYS A 204 27.46 -10.94 -19.91
C LYS A 204 27.07 -12.32 -20.45
N LYS A 205 25.78 -12.68 -20.34
CA LYS A 205 25.29 -13.97 -20.89
C LYS A 205 25.50 -14.07 -22.39
N GLY A 206 25.23 -13.01 -23.15
CA GLY A 206 25.49 -12.95 -24.60
C GLY A 206 26.97 -13.14 -24.95
N LEU A 207 27.86 -12.43 -24.24
CA LEU A 207 29.31 -12.57 -24.43
C LEU A 207 29.79 -14.00 -24.12
N MET A 208 29.31 -14.60 -23.04
CA MET A 208 29.67 -15.98 -22.69
C MET A 208 29.31 -16.98 -23.81
N GLN A 209 28.16 -16.78 -24.47
CA GLN A 209 27.76 -17.64 -25.60
C GLN A 209 28.59 -17.43 -26.86
N GLN A 210 29.17 -16.25 -27.06
CA GLN A 210 29.98 -15.92 -28.24
C GLN A 210 31.47 -16.21 -28.05
N LEU A 211 31.98 -16.08 -26.83
CA LEU A 211 33.40 -16.26 -26.53
C LEU A 211 33.82 -17.74 -26.38
N PHE A 212 32.87 -18.63 -26.09
CA PHE A 212 33.16 -20.05 -25.98
C PHE A 212 32.58 -20.82 -27.16
N PRO A 213 33.42 -21.66 -27.87
CA PRO A 213 32.93 -22.44 -28.98
C PRO A 213 31.94 -23.50 -28.53
N VAL A 214 30.92 -23.75 -29.38
CA VAL A 214 30.03 -24.91 -29.19
C VAL A 214 30.83 -26.15 -29.57
N VAL A 215 31.01 -27.05 -28.62
CA VAL A 215 31.63 -28.38 -28.91
C VAL A 215 30.54 -29.20 -29.58
N GLY A 216 30.69 -29.49 -30.89
CA GLY A 216 29.78 -30.34 -31.68
C GLY A 216 29.90 -31.83 -31.34
#